data_310d7534f3f1aa319b7d61fecd5d36c9
#
_entry.id   310d7534f3f1aa319b7d61fecd5d36c9
#
_cell.length_a   1.000
_cell.length_b   1.000
_cell.length_c   1.000
_cell.angle_alpha   90.00
_cell.angle_beta   90.00
_cell.angle_gamma   90.00
#
_symmetry.space_group_name_H-M   'P 1'
#
loop_
_entity.id
_entity.type
_entity.pdbx_description
1 polymer ?
#
loop_
_entity_poly.entity_id
_entity_poly.type
_entity_poly.pdbx_seq_one_letter_code
_entity_poly.pdbx_strand_id
1 'polypeptide(L)'
;PLTEDIVTLGAAAAEPILTIEDKEKIDMVIVATESGIDQSKAAAVFVHGLLGIQPFARSFEIKEACYGATAALDYAKLHIEKHPDSKVLVLASDIAKYGINTPGEPTQGAGAISMLISSNPRILAFNDDNVAQTRDVMDFWRPNYSTTPYVNGLYSTQQYLDSLKTTWTEY
;
A
#
# COMPACT_ATOMS: atom_id res chain seq x y z
N PRO A 1 -3.81 -2.40 17.62
CA PRO A 1 -3.21 -2.76 18.91
C PRO A 1 -2.67 -1.50 19.62
N LEU A 2 -2.60 -1.51 20.95
CA LEU A 2 -2.09 -0.37 21.73
C LEU A 2 -0.58 -0.17 21.61
N THR A 3 0.13 -1.17 21.12
CA THR A 3 1.60 -1.24 21.09
C THR A 3 2.21 -1.31 19.70
N GLU A 4 1.38 -1.21 18.66
CA GLU A 4 1.81 -1.29 17.26
C GLU A 4 1.31 -0.11 16.45
N ASP A 5 2.08 0.25 15.43
CA ASP A 5 1.75 1.20 14.39
C ASP A 5 1.85 0.55 13.00
N ILE A 6 1.64 1.31 11.95
CA ILE A 6 1.68 0.79 10.57
C ILE A 6 3.09 0.31 10.17
N VAL A 7 4.14 0.79 10.81
CA VAL A 7 5.53 0.40 10.56
C VAL A 7 5.80 -0.98 11.15
N THR A 8 5.45 -1.18 12.44
CA THR A 8 5.65 -2.46 13.13
C THR A 8 4.75 -3.54 12.57
N LEU A 9 3.49 -3.23 12.23
CA LEU A 9 2.59 -4.16 11.52
C LEU A 9 3.15 -4.57 10.16
N GLY A 10 3.64 -3.59 9.38
CA GLY A 10 4.26 -3.86 8.07
C GLY A 10 5.50 -4.73 8.18
N ALA A 11 6.40 -4.43 9.10
CA ALA A 11 7.60 -5.23 9.34
C ALA A 11 7.25 -6.66 9.80
N ALA A 12 6.28 -6.80 10.72
CA ALA A 12 5.81 -8.12 11.18
C ALA A 12 5.17 -8.95 10.06
N ALA A 13 4.48 -8.31 9.10
CA ALA A 13 3.95 -8.99 7.93
C ALA A 13 5.03 -9.43 6.93
N ALA A 14 6.14 -8.70 6.85
CA ALA A 14 7.23 -8.98 5.92
C ALA A 14 8.23 -10.01 6.44
N GLU A 15 8.55 -9.99 7.72
CA GLU A 15 9.60 -10.85 8.29
C GLU A 15 9.45 -12.34 7.94
N PRO A 16 8.24 -12.96 8.03
CA PRO A 16 8.11 -14.41 7.76
C PRO A 16 8.27 -14.80 6.29
N ILE A 17 8.21 -13.85 5.35
CA ILE A 17 8.35 -14.17 3.91
C ILE A 17 9.74 -13.86 3.35
N LEU A 18 10.64 -13.30 4.16
CA LEU A 18 11.98 -12.89 3.75
C LEU A 18 13.06 -13.83 4.28
N THR A 19 13.92 -14.31 3.39
CA THR A 19 15.19 -14.96 3.72
C THR A 19 16.31 -13.93 3.84
N ILE A 20 17.48 -14.33 4.33
CA ILE A 20 18.69 -13.49 4.32
C ILE A 20 19.06 -13.08 2.89
N GLU A 21 19.00 -14.04 1.95
CA GLU A 21 19.27 -13.76 0.53
C GLU A 21 18.27 -12.79 -0.09
N ASP A 22 16.99 -12.84 0.31
CA ASP A 22 16.00 -11.86 -0.14
C ASP A 22 16.36 -10.45 0.33
N LYS A 23 16.77 -10.29 1.59
CA LYS A 23 17.16 -9.00 2.18
C LYS A 23 18.39 -8.39 1.48
N GLU A 24 19.27 -9.21 0.95
CA GLU A 24 20.43 -8.77 0.15
C GLU A 24 20.07 -8.37 -1.28
N LYS A 25 19.01 -8.96 -1.85
CA LYS A 25 18.55 -8.71 -3.23
C LYS A 25 17.46 -7.64 -3.34
N ILE A 26 16.82 -7.27 -2.23
CA ILE A 26 15.84 -6.18 -2.22
C ILE A 26 16.58 -4.87 -2.46
N ASP A 27 16.29 -4.23 -3.58
CA ASP A 27 16.81 -2.89 -3.92
C ASP A 27 15.72 -1.80 -3.88
N MET A 28 14.49 -2.20 -3.51
CA MET A 28 13.38 -1.26 -3.34
C MET A 28 12.38 -1.74 -2.29
N VAL A 29 11.99 -0.83 -1.40
CA VAL A 29 10.94 -1.01 -0.40
C VAL A 29 9.87 0.06 -0.62
N ILE A 30 8.63 -0.36 -0.90
CA ILE A 30 7.50 0.55 -1.09
C ILE A 30 6.46 0.26 -0.02
N VAL A 31 6.09 1.26 0.75
CA VAL A 31 4.97 1.18 1.69
C VAL A 31 3.81 2.01 1.15
N ALA A 32 2.67 1.38 0.98
CA ALA A 32 1.42 2.05 0.66
C ALA A 32 0.60 2.19 1.94
N THR A 33 0.27 3.41 2.29
CA THR A 33 -0.50 3.71 3.50
C THR A 33 -1.23 5.06 3.40
N GLU A 34 -2.40 5.15 4.02
CA GLU A 34 -3.07 6.42 4.32
C GLU A 34 -2.95 6.81 5.81
N SER A 35 -2.26 5.98 6.60
CA SER A 35 -2.05 6.14 8.04
C SER A 35 -0.58 6.49 8.37
N GLY A 36 0.10 7.22 7.46
CA GLY A 36 1.51 7.61 7.63
C GLY A 36 1.79 8.24 8.99
N ILE A 37 2.95 7.91 9.55
CA ILE A 37 3.36 8.36 10.90
C ILE A 37 4.19 9.64 10.90
N ASP A 38 4.67 10.05 9.73
CA ASP A 38 5.49 11.26 9.53
C ASP A 38 5.12 11.92 8.21
N GLN A 39 5.15 13.25 8.14
CA GLN A 39 4.77 13.99 6.93
C GLN A 39 5.94 14.15 5.94
N SER A 40 7.15 13.79 6.33
CA SER A 40 8.38 13.99 5.55
C SER A 40 9.18 12.71 5.36
N LYS A 41 9.28 11.88 6.39
CA LYS A 41 10.00 10.61 6.36
C LYS A 41 9.05 9.46 6.06
N ALA A 42 9.27 8.78 4.95
CA ALA A 42 8.45 7.64 4.54
C ALA A 42 8.49 6.48 5.56
N ALA A 43 7.34 5.84 5.79
CA ALA A 43 7.23 4.62 6.60
C ALA A 43 8.17 3.52 6.10
N ALA A 44 8.40 3.45 4.79
CA ALA A 44 9.33 2.50 4.17
C ALA A 44 10.76 2.59 4.72
N VAL A 45 11.22 3.77 5.12
CA VAL A 45 12.57 3.95 5.70
C VAL A 45 12.68 3.28 7.07
N PHE A 46 11.62 3.37 7.87
CA PHE A 46 11.57 2.70 9.17
C PHE A 46 11.49 1.17 9.01
N VAL A 47 10.62 0.68 8.10
CA VAL A 47 10.49 -0.74 7.79
C VAL A 47 11.79 -1.32 7.27
N HIS A 48 12.47 -0.62 6.36
CA HIS A 48 13.78 -1.00 5.83
C HIS A 48 14.78 -1.26 6.98
N GLY A 49 14.87 -0.33 7.94
CA GLY A 49 15.76 -0.47 9.10
C GLY A 49 15.39 -1.64 10.01
N LEU A 50 14.08 -1.83 10.30
CA LEU A 50 13.60 -2.92 11.15
C LEU A 50 13.88 -4.31 10.55
N LEU A 51 13.75 -4.45 9.23
CA LEU A 51 13.96 -5.69 8.52
C LEU A 51 15.44 -6.00 8.23
N GLY A 52 16.35 -5.04 8.44
CA GLY A 52 17.76 -5.20 8.12
C GLY A 52 18.02 -5.44 6.63
N ILE A 53 17.28 -4.74 5.76
CA ILE A 53 17.48 -4.79 4.31
C ILE A 53 18.79 -4.06 3.96
N GLN A 54 19.47 -4.51 2.91
CA GLN A 54 20.74 -3.94 2.47
C GLN A 54 20.64 -2.42 2.21
N PRO A 55 21.70 -1.63 2.50
CA PRO A 55 21.61 -0.17 2.62
C PRO A 55 21.41 0.60 1.31
N PHE A 56 21.59 -0.04 0.15
CA PHE A 56 21.44 0.60 -1.15
C PHE A 56 20.02 0.46 -1.74
N ALA A 57 19.08 -0.09 -0.98
CA ALA A 57 17.67 -0.15 -1.38
C ALA A 57 17.03 1.24 -1.35
N ARG A 58 16.21 1.52 -2.38
CA ARG A 58 15.35 2.71 -2.40
C ARG A 58 14.16 2.48 -1.48
N SER A 59 13.81 3.46 -0.66
CA SER A 59 12.69 3.36 0.26
C SER A 59 11.79 4.58 0.13
N PHE A 60 10.52 4.39 -0.20
CA PHE A 60 9.55 5.47 -0.34
C PHE A 60 8.13 5.02 -0.02
N GLU A 61 7.23 5.99 0.14
CA GLU A 61 5.83 5.78 0.50
C GLU A 61 4.91 6.26 -0.62
N ILE A 62 3.83 5.53 -0.86
CA ILE A 62 2.76 5.92 -1.76
C ILE A 62 1.51 6.20 -0.93
N LYS A 63 0.95 7.39 -1.12
CA LYS A 63 -0.30 7.81 -0.54
C LYS A 63 -1.36 8.00 -1.63
N GLU A 64 -2.24 7.02 -1.77
CA GLU A 64 -3.41 7.08 -2.63
C GLU A 64 -4.50 6.14 -2.10
N ALA A 65 -4.91 6.38 -0.84
CA ALA A 65 -5.91 5.57 -0.16
C ALA A 65 -5.76 4.06 -0.46
N CYS A 66 -6.84 3.35 -0.78
CA CYS A 66 -6.82 1.91 -1.06
C CYS A 66 -6.12 1.53 -2.38
N TYR A 67 -5.85 2.49 -3.29
CA TYR A 67 -5.15 2.25 -4.55
C TYR A 67 -3.62 2.21 -4.40
N GLY A 68 -3.07 2.78 -3.33
CA GLY A 68 -1.62 2.93 -3.17
C GLY A 68 -0.82 1.65 -3.37
N ALA A 69 -1.31 0.51 -2.84
CA ALA A 69 -0.63 -0.79 -3.03
C ALA A 69 -0.72 -1.30 -4.47
N THR A 70 -1.83 -1.08 -5.18
CA THR A 70 -1.96 -1.43 -6.60
C THR A 70 -0.97 -0.63 -7.44
N ALA A 71 -0.85 0.69 -7.22
CA ALA A 71 0.15 1.52 -7.87
C ALA A 71 1.59 1.05 -7.57
N ALA A 72 1.85 0.63 -6.31
CA ALA A 72 3.14 0.08 -5.92
C ALA A 72 3.48 -1.21 -6.66
N LEU A 73 2.49 -2.08 -6.91
CA LEU A 73 2.68 -3.32 -7.67
C LEU A 73 3.03 -3.04 -9.14
N ASP A 74 2.35 -2.10 -9.79
CA ASP A 74 2.67 -1.68 -11.16
C ASP A 74 4.09 -1.12 -11.24
N TYR A 75 4.48 -0.28 -10.29
CA TYR A 75 5.82 0.26 -10.22
C TYR A 75 6.88 -0.84 -9.98
N ALA A 76 6.60 -1.77 -9.08
CA ALA A 76 7.49 -2.90 -8.78
C ALA A 76 7.66 -3.81 -10.00
N LYS A 77 6.59 -4.09 -10.76
CA LYS A 77 6.65 -4.86 -12.00
C LYS A 77 7.61 -4.22 -13.00
N LEU A 78 7.43 -2.93 -13.31
CA LEU A 78 8.30 -2.19 -14.23
C LEU A 78 9.77 -2.19 -13.77
N HIS A 79 10.00 -2.11 -12.46
CA HIS A 79 11.34 -2.18 -11.91
C HIS A 79 11.99 -3.53 -12.13
N ILE A 80 11.27 -4.63 -11.85
CA ILE A 80 11.76 -6.01 -12.02
C ILE A 80 11.99 -6.35 -13.51
N GLU A 81 11.15 -5.86 -14.41
CA GLU A 81 11.35 -6.04 -15.85
C GLU A 81 12.72 -5.46 -16.31
N LYS A 82 13.11 -4.34 -15.72
CA LYS A 82 14.41 -3.69 -16.01
C LYS A 82 15.57 -4.29 -15.21
N HIS A 83 15.30 -4.81 -14.03
CA HIS A 83 16.29 -5.35 -13.09
C HIS A 83 15.89 -6.75 -12.61
N PRO A 84 15.96 -7.79 -13.47
CA PRO A 84 15.38 -9.11 -13.19
C PRO A 84 16.05 -9.87 -12.05
N ASP A 85 17.29 -9.51 -11.69
CA ASP A 85 18.02 -10.13 -10.58
C ASP A 85 17.70 -9.51 -9.22
N SER A 86 16.98 -8.38 -9.20
CA SER A 86 16.60 -7.70 -7.98
C SER A 86 15.23 -8.17 -7.46
N LYS A 87 14.90 -7.70 -6.26
CA LYS A 87 13.58 -7.90 -5.64
C LYS A 87 13.02 -6.57 -5.15
N VAL A 88 11.71 -6.47 -5.15
CA VAL A 88 10.99 -5.32 -4.59
C VAL A 88 10.07 -5.81 -3.48
N LEU A 89 10.17 -5.20 -2.31
CA LEU A 89 9.25 -5.43 -1.21
C LEU A 89 8.15 -4.37 -1.24
N VAL A 90 6.91 -4.81 -1.46
CA VAL A 90 5.71 -3.97 -1.42
C VAL A 90 4.92 -4.30 -0.16
N LEU A 91 4.56 -3.28 0.60
CA LEU A 91 3.73 -3.40 1.79
C LEU A 91 2.50 -2.50 1.67
N ALA A 92 1.34 -3.03 2.09
CA ALA A 92 0.17 -2.24 2.42
C ALA A 92 -0.07 -2.37 3.93
N SER A 93 -0.08 -1.27 4.66
CA SER A 93 -0.24 -1.28 6.11
C SER A 93 -1.03 -0.07 6.57
N ASP A 94 -2.18 -0.30 7.22
CA ASP A 94 -3.05 0.77 7.67
C ASP A 94 -3.71 0.50 9.02
N ILE A 95 -4.05 1.58 9.70
CA ILE A 95 -4.91 1.62 10.89
C ILE A 95 -6.10 2.53 10.55
N ALA A 96 -7.20 1.93 10.11
CA ALA A 96 -8.41 2.64 9.73
C ALA A 96 -9.19 3.11 10.97
N LYS A 97 -9.45 4.43 11.04
CA LYS A 97 -10.21 5.07 12.12
C LYS A 97 -11.30 5.94 11.51
N TYR A 98 -12.55 5.60 11.78
CA TYR A 98 -13.72 6.30 11.24
C TYR A 98 -14.52 7.11 12.27
N GLY A 99 -14.08 7.10 13.53
CA GLY A 99 -14.70 7.80 14.63
C GLY A 99 -15.73 6.98 15.38
N ILE A 100 -15.92 7.33 16.67
CA ILE A 100 -16.86 6.68 17.57
C ILE A 100 -18.30 7.16 17.26
N ASN A 101 -19.26 6.27 17.34
CA ASN A 101 -20.70 6.52 17.05
C ASN A 101 -20.96 6.96 15.59
N THR A 102 -20.11 6.56 14.67
CA THR A 102 -20.32 6.76 13.22
C THR A 102 -20.76 5.45 12.56
N PRO A 103 -21.42 5.49 11.39
CA PRO A 103 -21.73 4.28 10.62
C PRO A 103 -20.48 3.49 10.20
N GLY A 104 -19.30 4.14 10.14
CA GLY A 104 -18.04 3.50 9.82
C GLY A 104 -17.36 2.79 10.99
N GLU A 105 -17.77 3.03 12.23
CA GLU A 105 -17.12 2.46 13.42
C GLU A 105 -16.96 0.92 13.36
N PRO A 106 -17.96 0.12 12.95
CA PRO A 106 -17.81 -1.33 12.87
C PRO A 106 -16.80 -1.80 11.83
N THR A 107 -16.40 -0.95 10.90
CA THR A 107 -15.45 -1.25 9.83
C THR A 107 -14.02 -0.81 10.14
N GLN A 108 -13.78 -0.24 11.32
CA GLN A 108 -12.45 0.11 11.79
C GLN A 108 -11.58 -1.14 11.96
N GLY A 109 -10.29 -0.99 11.71
CA GLY A 109 -9.35 -2.09 11.89
C GLY A 109 -7.91 -1.69 11.62
N ALA A 110 -7.01 -2.61 11.92
CA ALA A 110 -5.60 -2.49 11.62
C ALA A 110 -5.13 -3.76 10.93
N GLY A 111 -4.26 -3.61 9.94
CA GLY A 111 -3.70 -4.76 9.22
C GLY A 111 -2.55 -4.37 8.31
N ALA A 112 -1.74 -5.37 7.98
CA ALA A 112 -0.67 -5.23 7.01
C ALA A 112 -0.56 -6.48 6.13
N ILE A 113 -0.22 -6.26 4.87
CA ILE A 113 0.11 -7.30 3.90
C ILE A 113 1.47 -6.96 3.31
N SER A 114 2.32 -7.97 3.12
CA SER A 114 3.58 -7.82 2.42
C SER A 114 3.65 -8.74 1.20
N MET A 115 4.27 -8.24 0.13
CA MET A 115 4.43 -8.94 -1.13
C MET A 115 5.87 -8.77 -1.60
N LEU A 116 6.55 -9.89 -1.87
CA LEU A 116 7.89 -9.89 -2.45
C LEU A 116 7.79 -10.12 -3.95
N ILE A 117 8.15 -9.10 -4.73
CA ILE A 117 8.05 -9.10 -6.19
C ILE A 117 9.41 -9.48 -6.79
N SER A 118 9.39 -10.38 -7.76
CA SER A 118 10.58 -10.89 -8.43
C SER A 118 10.27 -11.34 -9.86
N SER A 119 11.29 -11.55 -10.67
CA SER A 119 11.18 -12.07 -12.05
C SER A 119 10.75 -13.55 -12.11
N ASN A 120 10.90 -14.28 -11.02
CA ASN A 120 10.51 -15.70 -10.92
C ASN A 120 9.41 -15.87 -9.86
N PRO A 121 8.13 -15.59 -10.22
CA PRO A 121 7.02 -15.63 -9.27
C PRO A 121 6.70 -17.05 -8.83
N ARG A 122 6.40 -17.23 -7.54
CA ARG A 122 6.05 -18.55 -6.97
C ARG A 122 4.54 -18.73 -6.78
N ILE A 123 3.83 -17.67 -6.47
CA ILE A 123 2.41 -17.72 -6.07
C ILE A 123 1.51 -17.15 -7.16
N LEU A 124 1.82 -15.95 -7.65
CA LEU A 124 1.03 -15.20 -8.64
C LEU A 124 1.96 -14.56 -9.64
N ALA A 125 1.51 -14.42 -10.88
CA ALA A 125 2.14 -13.61 -11.92
C ALA A 125 1.20 -12.46 -12.32
N PHE A 126 1.77 -11.30 -12.65
CA PHE A 126 0.99 -10.18 -13.17
C PHE A 126 0.64 -10.41 -14.63
N ASN A 127 -0.58 -10.06 -15.02
CA ASN A 127 -0.94 -9.83 -16.40
C ASN A 127 -0.53 -8.42 -16.82
N ASP A 128 -0.40 -8.20 -18.13
CA ASP A 128 -0.12 -6.89 -18.70
C ASP A 128 -1.38 -6.03 -18.86
N ASP A 129 -2.54 -6.67 -18.86
CA ASP A 129 -3.82 -6.00 -19.05
C ASP A 129 -4.29 -5.37 -17.74
N ASN A 130 -4.31 -4.05 -17.68
CA ASN A 130 -4.94 -3.29 -16.62
C ASN A 130 -5.53 -1.98 -17.17
N VAL A 131 -6.55 -1.47 -16.48
CA VAL A 131 -7.16 -0.17 -16.77
C VAL A 131 -7.26 0.63 -15.48
N ALA A 132 -6.84 1.88 -15.51
CA ALA A 132 -6.95 2.82 -14.41
C ALA A 132 -7.73 4.06 -14.82
N GLN A 133 -8.52 4.60 -13.91
CA GLN A 133 -9.26 5.84 -14.07
C GLN A 133 -8.98 6.77 -12.89
N THR A 134 -8.70 8.02 -13.16
CA THR A 134 -8.59 9.06 -12.13
C THR A 134 -9.76 10.02 -12.21
N ARG A 135 -10.39 10.30 -11.05
CA ARG A 135 -11.46 11.29 -10.91
C ARG A 135 -11.23 12.09 -9.63
N ASP A 136 -11.36 13.39 -9.70
CA ASP A 136 -11.34 14.26 -8.52
C ASP A 136 -12.74 14.31 -7.91
N VAL A 137 -12.96 13.48 -6.88
CA VAL A 137 -14.24 13.38 -6.16
C VAL A 137 -14.03 13.44 -4.66
N MET A 138 -14.95 14.09 -3.96
CA MET A 138 -14.91 14.30 -2.50
C MET A 138 -15.91 13.38 -1.79
N ASP A 139 -15.87 12.11 -2.11
CA ASP A 139 -16.71 11.06 -1.51
C ASP A 139 -16.12 10.48 -0.22
N PHE A 140 -14.78 10.36 -0.19
CA PHE A 140 -13.99 9.94 0.96
C PHE A 140 -12.66 10.71 0.96
N TRP A 141 -12.37 11.44 2.03
CA TRP A 141 -11.12 12.20 2.12
C TRP A 141 -10.78 12.55 3.58
N ARG A 142 -9.51 12.68 3.89
CA ARG A 142 -9.03 13.04 5.22
C ARG A 142 -7.97 14.14 5.15
N PRO A 143 -8.32 15.40 5.44
CA PRO A 143 -7.36 16.49 5.47
C PRO A 143 -6.39 16.37 6.66
N ASN A 144 -5.21 16.99 6.55
CA ASN A 144 -4.17 16.92 7.57
C ASN A 144 -4.59 17.37 8.98
N TYR A 145 -5.63 18.19 9.09
CA TYR A 145 -6.16 18.68 10.37
C TYR A 145 -7.20 17.76 11.00
N SER A 146 -7.54 16.63 10.35
CA SER A 146 -8.51 15.67 10.86
C SER A 146 -7.87 14.31 11.12
N THR A 147 -8.24 13.69 12.25
CA THR A 147 -7.82 12.32 12.59
C THR A 147 -8.75 11.25 12.01
N THR A 148 -9.92 11.65 11.52
CA THR A 148 -10.92 10.77 10.90
C THR A 148 -11.31 11.29 9.53
N PRO A 149 -11.65 10.42 8.57
CA PRO A 149 -12.09 10.84 7.24
C PRO A 149 -13.48 11.47 7.26
N TYR A 150 -13.74 12.32 6.28
CA TYR A 150 -15.07 12.71 5.87
C TYR A 150 -15.58 11.72 4.84
N VAL A 151 -16.79 11.20 5.02
CA VAL A 151 -17.37 10.16 4.16
C VAL A 151 -18.79 10.53 3.76
N ASN A 152 -19.07 10.49 2.45
CA ASN A 152 -20.42 10.51 1.91
C ASN A 152 -20.73 9.14 1.29
N GLY A 153 -21.28 8.21 2.08
CA GLY A 153 -21.42 6.82 1.70
C GLY A 153 -22.31 6.57 0.48
N LEU A 154 -23.42 7.32 0.33
CA LEU A 154 -24.28 7.20 -0.86
C LEU A 154 -23.57 7.69 -2.11
N TYR A 155 -22.90 8.81 -2.04
CA TYR A 155 -22.12 9.35 -3.14
C TYR A 155 -20.94 8.44 -3.50
N SER A 156 -20.24 7.90 -2.50
CA SER A 156 -19.15 6.93 -2.69
C SER A 156 -19.62 5.69 -3.43
N THR A 157 -20.76 5.12 -3.07
CA THR A 157 -21.35 3.97 -3.77
C THR A 157 -21.64 4.30 -5.24
N GLN A 158 -22.18 5.49 -5.53
CA GLN A 158 -22.42 5.90 -6.91
C GLN A 158 -21.11 6.04 -7.70
N GLN A 159 -20.08 6.66 -7.08
CA GLN A 159 -18.76 6.80 -7.70
C GLN A 159 -18.13 5.44 -8.02
N TYR A 160 -18.26 4.47 -7.11
CA TYR A 160 -17.78 3.11 -7.33
C TYR A 160 -18.45 2.47 -8.55
N LEU A 161 -19.78 2.52 -8.63
CA LEU A 161 -20.55 1.91 -9.75
C LEU A 161 -20.22 2.57 -11.09
N ASP A 162 -20.12 3.89 -11.12
CA ASP A 162 -19.79 4.65 -12.33
C ASP A 162 -18.36 4.37 -12.80
N SER A 163 -17.40 4.31 -11.87
CA SER A 163 -16.01 4.00 -12.18
C SER A 163 -15.85 2.57 -12.66
N LEU A 164 -16.50 1.59 -12.00
CA LEU A 164 -16.48 0.20 -12.44
C LEU A 164 -17.01 0.06 -13.87
N LYS A 165 -18.14 0.69 -14.17
CA LYS A 165 -18.73 0.66 -15.52
C LYS A 165 -17.77 1.24 -16.57
N THR A 166 -17.15 2.38 -16.25
CA THR A 166 -16.23 3.05 -17.18
C THR A 166 -14.97 2.22 -17.43
N THR A 167 -14.33 1.74 -16.37
CA THR A 167 -13.10 0.95 -16.48
C THR A 167 -13.35 -0.40 -17.13
N TRP A 168 -14.49 -1.04 -16.86
CA TRP A 168 -14.89 -2.29 -17.54
C TRP A 168 -15.12 -2.12 -19.03
N THR A 169 -15.63 -0.97 -19.46
CA THR A 169 -15.86 -0.69 -20.87
C THR A 169 -14.54 -0.44 -21.62
N GLU A 170 -13.56 0.12 -20.91
CA GLU A 170 -12.22 0.39 -21.46
C GLU A 170 -11.33 -0.86 -21.49
N TYR A 171 -11.52 -1.77 -20.54
CA TYR A 171 -10.82 -3.06 -20.46
C TYR A 171 -11.26 -3.99 -21.58
#